data_8d197954aefdd4920fdbaa27890296f5
#
_entry.id   8d197954aefdd4920fdbaa27890296f5
#
_cell.length_a   1.000
_cell.length_b   1.000
_cell.length_c   1.000
_cell.angle_alpha   90.00
_cell.angle_beta   90.00
_cell.angle_gamma   90.00
#
_symmetry.space_group_name_H-M   'P 1'
#
loop_
_entity.id
_entity.type
_entity.pdbx_description
1 polymer ?
#
loop_
_entity_poly.entity_id
_entity_poly.type
_entity_poly.pdbx_seq_one_letter_code
_entity_poly.pdbx_strand_id
1 'polypeptide(L)'
;MKDYLARSRQGQFLVVGTLFLVIGFVLMTIDHSWARYVFYISIFFLGYYAAKDAVVETVRDRSPNVDLLMILAALGAVLIHFESEGAALLFIFAAAETLEDFANDKSTAAISELMAQVPSTAQVLQANGDVIEVPTDELEIGDTVIVSRGAQIPIDGYTDRLVTVNESALTGESVPVNRNPQEEVFAGTINEGNVFHLTVNKRANETVFSNIIRMVEEAQNRPSRISKFIDRIESKYVITVLIVVPIFIFVLYALFNFPFQIAFYRGMVLLTVASPCALVASATPATLSAISNGAKNGVLFKGGAAMEALSTMDILYTDKTGTLTFGEFEVTDYSADEAILKEVVYMEQQSSHPIATAIVENFRELDLSQVDSTEVIEEVAGSGIKKGNIRIGKPDSFKGFIDTGSFHDKLDAGHTTVFIGKDDEIVGYLSLADQIRPQSKQAVSGFQGEGIDVILLTGDNEAVAKKIAQEVNIEHYIASMLPEDKIQYVVDSQDKEDHVVGMIGDGINDAPALANADIGIAMGSGSSVAMESADVVIVKNNLAKLFYSFRLSKKLSRIILQNVAFSILVIVTLIVLNLFGILPLPLAVLFHEGSTILVILNGLRLLSQKDETELEMLEKSVSKTT
;
A
#
# COMPACT_ATOMS: atom_id res chain seq x y z
N MET A 1 18.41 -17.77 -5.04
CA MET A 1 18.42 -19.15 -4.56
C MET A 1 19.82 -19.61 -4.09
N LYS A 2 20.89 -19.67 -4.95
CA LYS A 2 22.23 -20.12 -4.49
C LYS A 2 22.76 -19.32 -3.31
N ASP A 3 22.68 -18.00 -3.37
CA ASP A 3 23.14 -17.12 -2.29
C ASP A 3 22.29 -17.25 -1.03
N TYR A 4 20.98 -17.47 -1.17
CA TYR A 4 20.07 -17.74 -0.05
C TYR A 4 20.43 -19.05 0.67
N LEU A 5 20.59 -20.13 -0.08
CA LEU A 5 20.99 -21.44 0.47
C LEU A 5 22.34 -21.40 1.20
N ALA A 6 23.29 -20.57 0.70
CA ALA A 6 24.59 -20.42 1.34
C ALA A 6 24.55 -19.56 2.62
N ARG A 7 23.64 -18.58 2.70
CA ARG A 7 23.53 -17.63 3.82
C ARG A 7 22.60 -18.12 4.93
N SER A 8 21.51 -18.81 4.60
CA SER A 8 20.56 -19.31 5.59
C SER A 8 21.06 -20.60 6.26
N ARG A 9 20.94 -20.69 7.59
CA ARG A 9 21.29 -21.91 8.33
C ARG A 9 20.41 -23.10 7.90
N GLN A 10 19.15 -22.84 7.63
CA GLN A 10 18.17 -23.82 7.12
C GLN A 10 18.59 -24.38 5.76
N GLY A 11 19.00 -23.50 4.83
CA GLY A 11 19.56 -23.89 3.52
C GLY A 11 20.83 -24.73 3.63
N GLN A 12 21.73 -24.41 4.60
CA GLN A 12 22.94 -25.21 4.82
C GLN A 12 22.59 -26.63 5.33
N PHE A 13 21.62 -26.74 6.24
CA PHE A 13 21.15 -28.05 6.75
C PHE A 13 20.48 -28.85 5.63
N LEU A 14 19.67 -28.21 4.78
CA LEU A 14 19.09 -28.85 3.61
C LEU A 14 20.16 -29.43 2.68
N VAL A 15 21.22 -28.68 2.36
CA VAL A 15 22.32 -29.14 1.49
C VAL A 15 23.04 -30.33 2.11
N VAL A 16 23.39 -30.25 3.40
CA VAL A 16 24.08 -31.34 4.13
C VAL A 16 23.20 -32.58 4.20
N GLY A 17 21.93 -32.42 4.60
CA GLY A 17 20.96 -33.51 4.68
C GLY A 17 20.72 -34.20 3.33
N THR A 18 20.66 -33.41 2.25
CA THR A 18 20.52 -33.93 0.87
C THR A 18 21.75 -34.73 0.45
N LEU A 19 22.95 -34.27 0.82
CA LEU A 19 24.18 -35.04 0.53
C LEU A 19 24.12 -36.43 1.19
N PHE A 20 23.75 -36.50 2.47
CA PHE A 20 23.60 -37.76 3.18
C PHE A 20 22.45 -38.60 2.61
N LEU A 21 21.33 -38.01 2.16
CA LEU A 21 20.25 -38.72 1.49
C LEU A 21 20.75 -39.43 0.21
N VAL A 22 21.49 -38.72 -0.64
CA VAL A 22 22.07 -39.29 -1.88
C VAL A 22 23.05 -40.41 -1.56
N ILE A 23 23.95 -40.21 -0.58
CA ILE A 23 24.87 -41.27 -0.15
C ILE A 23 24.09 -42.47 0.38
N GLY A 24 23.01 -42.25 1.16
CA GLY A 24 22.17 -43.34 1.67
C GLY A 24 21.53 -44.17 0.54
N PHE A 25 21.00 -43.51 -0.49
CA PHE A 25 20.46 -44.22 -1.66
C PHE A 25 21.53 -44.96 -2.46
N VAL A 26 22.73 -44.39 -2.64
CA VAL A 26 23.87 -45.10 -3.28
C VAL A 26 24.27 -46.32 -2.48
N LEU A 27 24.40 -46.21 -1.16
CA LEU A 27 24.71 -47.34 -0.29
C LEU A 27 23.60 -48.44 -0.31
N MET A 28 22.36 -48.02 -0.39
CA MET A 28 21.21 -48.93 -0.52
C MET A 28 21.24 -49.70 -1.82
N THR A 29 21.64 -49.08 -2.95
CA THR A 29 21.73 -49.78 -4.26
C THR A 29 22.84 -50.86 -4.29
N ILE A 30 23.87 -50.75 -3.49
CA ILE A 30 24.96 -51.72 -3.33
C ILE A 30 24.77 -52.66 -2.13
N ASP A 31 23.57 -52.66 -1.53
CA ASP A 31 23.14 -53.45 -0.38
C ASP A 31 24.10 -53.36 0.83
N HIS A 32 24.59 -52.14 1.09
CA HIS A 32 25.55 -51.91 2.17
C HIS A 32 24.84 -51.64 3.50
N SER A 33 25.24 -52.38 4.55
CA SER A 33 24.60 -52.32 5.87
C SER A 33 24.59 -50.95 6.55
N TRP A 34 25.48 -50.02 6.13
CA TRP A 34 25.55 -48.66 6.64
C TRP A 34 24.48 -47.69 6.07
N ALA A 35 23.76 -48.10 5.00
CA ALA A 35 22.73 -47.25 4.37
C ALA A 35 21.71 -46.70 5.40
N ARG A 36 21.24 -47.55 6.30
CA ARG A 36 20.30 -47.17 7.37
C ARG A 36 20.84 -46.06 8.27
N TYR A 37 22.09 -46.15 8.70
CA TYR A 37 22.68 -45.12 9.58
C TYR A 37 22.88 -43.79 8.86
N VAL A 38 23.18 -43.83 7.58
CA VAL A 38 23.31 -42.63 6.74
C VAL A 38 21.94 -41.95 6.55
N PHE A 39 20.85 -42.71 6.40
CA PHE A 39 19.50 -42.13 6.40
C PHE A 39 19.14 -41.50 7.74
N TYR A 40 19.53 -42.04 8.88
CA TYR A 40 19.31 -41.38 10.18
C TYR A 40 20.04 -40.03 10.29
N ILE A 41 21.26 -39.95 9.76
CA ILE A 41 22.00 -38.68 9.71
C ILE A 41 21.25 -37.69 8.80
N SER A 42 20.79 -38.13 7.63
CA SER A 42 19.99 -37.30 6.71
C SER A 42 18.72 -36.81 7.38
N ILE A 43 17.95 -37.67 8.05
CA ILE A 43 16.72 -37.36 8.79
C ILE A 43 17.00 -36.29 9.86
N PHE A 44 18.12 -36.40 10.58
CA PHE A 44 18.49 -35.40 11.59
C PHE A 44 18.69 -34.01 10.95
N PHE A 45 19.49 -33.89 9.90
CA PHE A 45 19.74 -32.59 9.26
C PHE A 45 18.50 -32.04 8.58
N LEU A 46 17.73 -32.83 7.87
CA LEU A 46 16.54 -32.40 7.14
C LEU A 46 15.36 -32.09 8.08
N GLY A 47 15.23 -32.82 9.20
CA GLY A 47 14.12 -32.65 10.14
C GLY A 47 14.40 -31.70 11.29
N TYR A 48 15.62 -31.21 11.48
CA TYR A 48 15.99 -30.44 12.67
C TYR A 48 15.18 -29.15 12.84
N TYR A 49 15.10 -28.34 11.80
CA TYR A 49 14.36 -27.07 11.85
C TYR A 49 12.86 -27.30 11.98
N ALA A 50 12.29 -28.15 11.15
CA ALA A 50 10.89 -28.52 11.22
C ALA A 50 10.50 -29.09 12.61
N ALA A 51 11.33 -29.96 13.18
CA ALA A 51 11.08 -30.47 14.54
C ALA A 51 11.19 -29.40 15.63
N LYS A 52 12.15 -28.49 15.48
CA LYS A 52 12.31 -27.35 16.40
C LYS A 52 11.08 -26.44 16.33
N ASP A 53 10.64 -26.08 15.15
CA ASP A 53 9.55 -25.14 14.94
C ASP A 53 8.21 -25.78 15.33
N ALA A 54 7.99 -27.07 14.99
CA ALA A 54 6.86 -27.84 15.47
C ALA A 54 6.73 -27.85 17.01
N VAL A 55 7.84 -28.01 17.73
CA VAL A 55 7.82 -28.02 19.20
C VAL A 55 7.68 -26.60 19.77
N VAL A 56 8.46 -25.65 19.26
CA VAL A 56 8.47 -24.26 19.80
C VAL A 56 7.12 -23.60 19.60
N GLU A 57 6.53 -23.73 18.40
CA GLU A 57 5.23 -23.13 18.11
C GLU A 57 4.09 -23.81 18.85
N THR A 58 4.08 -25.16 18.87
CA THR A 58 3.07 -25.91 19.66
C THR A 58 3.09 -25.50 21.13
N VAL A 59 4.26 -25.28 21.73
CA VAL A 59 4.37 -24.86 23.14
C VAL A 59 3.99 -23.41 23.32
N ARG A 60 4.45 -22.52 22.43
CA ARG A 60 4.17 -21.08 22.48
C ARG A 60 2.68 -20.78 22.31
N ASP A 61 2.06 -21.39 21.29
CA ASP A 61 0.69 -21.08 20.88
C ASP A 61 -0.33 -22.03 21.52
N ARG A 62 0.16 -23.02 22.32
CA ARG A 62 -0.63 -24.06 22.99
C ARG A 62 -1.55 -24.83 22.03
N SER A 63 -1.15 -24.95 20.78
CA SER A 63 -1.89 -25.65 19.74
C SER A 63 -0.91 -26.32 18.77
N PRO A 64 -1.21 -27.56 18.30
CA PRO A 64 -0.35 -28.23 17.34
C PRO A 64 -0.42 -27.51 15.98
N ASN A 65 0.72 -27.36 15.33
CA ASN A 65 0.88 -26.83 13.99
C ASN A 65 1.01 -27.94 12.94
N VAL A 66 1.10 -27.55 11.67
CA VAL A 66 1.18 -28.46 10.51
C VAL A 66 2.47 -29.28 10.49
N ASP A 67 3.60 -28.68 10.94
CA ASP A 67 4.93 -29.28 10.93
C ASP A 67 4.97 -30.52 11.82
N LEU A 68 4.19 -30.50 12.92
CA LEU A 68 4.06 -31.65 13.82
C LEU A 68 3.56 -32.90 13.08
N LEU A 69 2.64 -32.75 12.12
CA LEU A 69 2.13 -33.87 11.34
C LEU A 69 3.24 -34.49 10.48
N MET A 70 4.08 -33.67 9.84
CA MET A 70 5.19 -34.11 8.99
C MET A 70 6.27 -34.83 9.81
N ILE A 71 6.64 -34.27 10.95
CA ILE A 71 7.63 -34.89 11.84
C ILE A 71 7.12 -36.23 12.40
N LEU A 72 5.85 -36.29 12.81
CA LEU A 72 5.25 -37.55 13.28
C LEU A 72 5.19 -38.62 12.17
N ALA A 73 4.90 -38.21 10.93
CA ALA A 73 4.91 -39.13 9.78
C ALA A 73 6.32 -39.68 9.51
N ALA A 74 7.36 -38.83 9.53
CA ALA A 74 8.75 -39.22 9.37
C ALA A 74 9.21 -40.17 10.49
N LEU A 75 8.92 -39.86 11.75
CA LEU A 75 9.22 -40.73 12.88
C LEU A 75 8.47 -42.05 12.78
N GLY A 76 7.21 -42.04 12.36
CA GLY A 76 6.43 -43.24 12.12
C GLY A 76 7.05 -44.13 11.04
N ALA A 77 7.51 -43.56 9.94
CA ALA A 77 8.21 -44.30 8.90
C ALA A 77 9.49 -44.95 9.42
N VAL A 78 10.26 -44.26 10.25
CA VAL A 78 11.47 -44.83 10.89
C VAL A 78 11.12 -46.00 11.82
N LEU A 79 10.03 -45.89 12.60
CA LEU A 79 9.60 -46.91 13.56
C LEU A 79 9.23 -48.25 12.85
N ILE A 80 8.74 -48.20 11.63
CA ILE A 80 8.38 -49.38 10.85
C ILE A 80 9.46 -49.80 9.83
N HIS A 81 10.68 -49.26 9.98
CA HIS A 81 11.85 -49.58 9.16
C HIS A 81 11.77 -49.12 7.68
N PHE A 82 11.13 -47.94 7.44
CA PHE A 82 11.09 -47.26 6.15
C PHE A 82 11.93 -45.99 6.19
N GLU A 83 13.19 -46.10 6.65
CA GLU A 83 14.08 -44.97 6.90
C GLU A 83 14.36 -44.13 5.63
N SER A 84 14.48 -44.80 4.46
CA SER A 84 14.67 -44.13 3.17
C SER A 84 13.47 -43.26 2.76
N GLU A 85 12.26 -43.74 3.04
CA GLU A 85 11.04 -42.96 2.76
C GLU A 85 10.86 -41.82 3.72
N GLY A 86 11.17 -42.02 5.04
CA GLY A 86 11.19 -40.96 6.02
C GLY A 86 12.20 -39.85 5.71
N ALA A 87 13.40 -40.24 5.24
CA ALA A 87 14.41 -39.26 4.80
C ALA A 87 13.98 -38.53 3.52
N ALA A 88 13.37 -39.21 2.56
CA ALA A 88 12.83 -38.60 1.34
C ALA A 88 11.66 -37.63 1.64
N LEU A 89 10.77 -37.99 2.59
CA LEU A 89 9.71 -37.13 3.07
C LEU A 89 10.29 -35.82 3.60
N LEU A 90 11.23 -35.88 4.56
CA LEU A 90 11.81 -34.68 5.16
C LEU A 90 12.63 -33.87 4.16
N PHE A 91 13.25 -34.49 3.16
CA PHE A 91 13.92 -33.76 2.08
C PHE A 91 12.94 -32.92 1.26
N ILE A 92 11.83 -33.54 0.80
CA ILE A 92 10.82 -32.83 0.00
C ILE A 92 10.20 -31.70 0.82
N PHE A 93 9.87 -31.97 2.09
CA PHE A 93 9.32 -30.98 3.01
C PHE A 93 10.29 -29.82 3.25
N ALA A 94 11.53 -30.08 3.68
CA ALA A 94 12.52 -29.03 3.92
C ALA A 94 12.88 -28.23 2.64
N ALA A 95 12.85 -28.87 1.47
CA ALA A 95 13.05 -28.17 0.21
C ALA A 95 11.86 -27.24 -0.13
N ALA A 96 10.63 -27.69 0.12
CA ALA A 96 9.42 -26.87 -0.07
C ALA A 96 9.41 -25.68 0.88
N GLU A 97 9.67 -25.90 2.17
CA GLU A 97 9.76 -24.85 3.21
C GLU A 97 10.86 -23.82 2.88
N THR A 98 12.05 -24.26 2.50
CA THR A 98 13.13 -23.35 2.05
C THR A 98 12.74 -22.53 0.81
N LEU A 99 11.95 -23.10 -0.10
CA LEU A 99 11.44 -22.38 -1.27
C LEU A 99 10.35 -21.38 -0.89
N GLU A 100 9.50 -21.73 0.06
CA GLU A 100 8.47 -20.84 0.62
C GLU A 100 9.11 -19.62 1.29
N ASP A 101 10.09 -19.83 2.17
CA ASP A 101 10.85 -18.76 2.82
C ASP A 101 11.51 -17.85 1.78
N PHE A 102 12.15 -18.43 0.77
CA PHE A 102 12.74 -17.66 -0.32
C PHE A 102 11.70 -16.85 -1.11
N ALA A 103 10.50 -17.39 -1.32
CA ALA A 103 9.41 -16.70 -2.00
C ALA A 103 8.87 -15.53 -1.15
N ASN A 104 8.71 -15.74 0.15
CA ASN A 104 8.30 -14.72 1.10
C ASN A 104 9.34 -13.60 1.20
N ASP A 105 10.62 -13.94 1.33
CA ASP A 105 11.73 -12.96 1.29
C ASP A 105 11.73 -12.16 0.00
N LYS A 106 11.47 -12.80 -1.15
CA LYS A 106 11.40 -12.09 -2.43
C LYS A 106 10.20 -11.16 -2.53
N SER A 107 9.07 -11.52 -1.92
CA SER A 107 7.89 -10.65 -1.82
C SER A 107 8.15 -9.43 -0.96
N THR A 108 8.92 -9.59 0.11
CA THR A 108 9.32 -8.50 1.03
C THR A 108 10.57 -7.75 0.56
N ALA A 109 11.44 -8.37 -0.23
CA ALA A 109 12.67 -7.73 -0.73
C ALA A 109 12.40 -6.47 -1.57
N ALA A 110 11.30 -6.43 -2.32
CA ALA A 110 10.89 -5.24 -3.06
C ALA A 110 10.58 -4.05 -2.13
N ILE A 111 10.15 -4.32 -0.92
CA ILE A 111 9.89 -3.37 0.15
C ILE A 111 11.22 -2.96 0.80
N SER A 112 12.08 -3.93 1.09
CA SER A 112 13.44 -3.68 1.62
C SER A 112 14.32 -2.90 0.63
N GLU A 113 14.11 -3.06 -0.67
CA GLU A 113 14.79 -2.29 -1.71
C GLU A 113 14.36 -0.81 -1.72
N LEU A 114 13.09 -0.54 -1.42
CA LEU A 114 12.61 0.81 -1.15
C LEU A 114 13.29 1.37 0.13
N MET A 115 13.40 0.58 1.20
CA MET A 115 14.05 1.00 2.46
C MET A 115 15.54 1.33 2.31
N ALA A 116 16.25 0.70 1.36
CA ALA A 116 17.67 0.97 1.11
C ALA A 116 17.93 2.28 0.35
N GLN A 117 16.90 3.03 -0.02
CA GLN A 117 17.01 4.24 -0.84
C GLN A 117 17.19 5.53 -0.05
N VAL A 118 17.24 5.52 1.29
CA VAL A 118 17.57 6.71 2.08
C VAL A 118 19.00 6.61 2.58
N PRO A 119 19.83 7.63 2.32
CA PRO A 119 21.19 7.68 2.84
C PRO A 119 21.19 7.70 4.39
N SER A 120 22.11 6.95 4.98
CA SER A 120 22.29 6.93 6.45
C SER A 120 22.97 8.17 7.00
N THR A 121 23.62 8.97 6.12
CA THR A 121 24.34 10.19 6.49
C THR A 121 24.01 11.33 5.51
N ALA A 122 24.13 12.57 5.98
CA ALA A 122 23.89 13.78 5.23
C ALA A 122 25.04 14.78 5.41
N GLN A 123 25.30 15.62 4.39
CA GLN A 123 26.27 16.70 4.47
C GLN A 123 25.58 17.99 4.93
N VAL A 124 25.85 18.39 6.16
CA VAL A 124 25.25 19.59 6.78
C VAL A 124 26.19 20.78 6.65
N LEU A 125 25.67 21.90 6.14
CA LEU A 125 26.37 23.17 6.06
C LEU A 125 26.20 23.93 7.39
N GLN A 126 27.28 24.11 8.11
CA GLN A 126 27.25 24.88 9.37
C GLN A 126 27.29 26.40 9.13
N ALA A 127 26.87 27.16 10.13
CA ALA A 127 26.88 28.62 10.08
C ALA A 127 28.26 29.27 9.84
N ASN A 128 29.34 28.55 10.15
CA ASN A 128 30.74 28.94 9.90
C ASN A 128 31.20 28.66 8.46
N GLY A 129 30.36 28.00 7.63
CA GLY A 129 30.69 27.60 6.27
C GLY A 129 31.36 26.23 6.14
N ASP A 130 31.62 25.52 7.24
CA ASP A 130 32.15 24.17 7.21
C ASP A 130 31.05 23.15 6.85
N VAL A 131 31.45 22.09 6.16
CA VAL A 131 30.57 20.96 5.82
C VAL A 131 30.93 19.78 6.70
N ILE A 132 29.99 19.28 7.43
CA ILE A 132 30.17 18.08 8.28
C ILE A 132 29.23 16.98 7.84
N GLU A 133 29.66 15.74 7.98
CA GLU A 133 28.82 14.57 7.76
C GLU A 133 28.13 14.19 9.07
N VAL A 134 26.79 14.14 9.06
CA VAL A 134 25.93 13.86 10.22
C VAL A 134 25.04 12.67 9.89
N PRO A 135 24.78 11.74 10.84
CA PRO A 135 23.74 10.72 10.65
C PRO A 135 22.38 11.35 10.36
N THR A 136 21.63 10.76 9.41
CA THR A 136 20.35 11.33 8.96
C THR A 136 19.31 11.41 10.09
N ASP A 137 19.36 10.51 11.06
CA ASP A 137 18.50 10.47 12.22
C ASP A 137 18.81 11.55 13.29
N GLU A 138 19.97 12.18 13.21
CA GLU A 138 20.39 13.30 14.06
C GLU A 138 20.07 14.69 13.46
N LEU A 139 19.53 14.77 12.24
CA LEU A 139 19.16 16.04 11.61
C LEU A 139 17.98 16.71 12.33
N GLU A 140 18.10 18.01 12.54
CA GLU A 140 17.06 18.85 13.15
C GLU A 140 16.36 19.74 12.12
N ILE A 141 15.11 20.15 12.43
CA ILE A 141 14.34 21.06 11.59
C ILE A 141 15.07 22.41 11.53
N GLY A 142 15.31 22.91 10.31
CA GLY A 142 16.05 24.13 10.04
C GLY A 142 17.52 23.90 9.64
N ASP A 143 18.05 22.69 9.78
CA ASP A 143 19.37 22.36 9.27
C ASP A 143 19.45 22.53 7.74
N THR A 144 20.61 22.94 7.26
CA THR A 144 20.86 23.10 5.82
C THR A 144 21.73 21.95 5.32
N VAL A 145 21.17 21.10 4.46
CA VAL A 145 21.83 19.94 3.88
C VAL A 145 22.23 20.21 2.45
N ILE A 146 23.46 19.82 2.06
CA ILE A 146 23.96 19.94 0.69
C ILE A 146 23.62 18.66 -0.06
N VAL A 147 22.86 18.80 -1.16
CA VAL A 147 22.51 17.67 -2.03
C VAL A 147 23.21 17.82 -3.38
N SER A 148 24.21 16.97 -3.60
CA SER A 148 24.99 16.94 -4.84
C SER A 148 24.20 16.34 -6.01
N ARG A 149 24.61 16.65 -7.24
CA ARG A 149 24.02 16.03 -8.45
C ARG A 149 24.22 14.52 -8.42
N GLY A 150 23.16 13.77 -8.69
CA GLY A 150 23.15 12.30 -8.65
C GLY A 150 23.07 11.72 -7.24
N ALA A 151 23.09 12.54 -6.19
CA ALA A 151 22.93 12.09 -4.82
C ALA A 151 21.47 11.85 -4.49
N GLN A 152 21.23 10.90 -3.59
CA GLN A 152 19.91 10.71 -2.97
C GLN A 152 19.69 11.79 -1.91
N ILE A 153 18.45 12.29 -1.82
CA ILE A 153 18.02 13.27 -0.84
C ILE A 153 17.86 12.54 0.50
N PRO A 154 18.56 12.98 1.57
CA PRO A 154 18.59 12.22 2.82
C PRO A 154 17.36 12.42 3.71
N ILE A 155 16.67 13.57 3.60
CA ILE A 155 15.54 13.95 4.47
C ILE A 155 14.58 14.87 3.72
N ASP A 156 13.32 14.96 4.17
CA ASP A 156 12.34 15.90 3.61
C ASP A 156 12.72 17.36 3.94
N GLY A 157 12.53 18.27 2.99
CA GLY A 157 12.83 19.68 3.20
C GLY A 157 12.53 20.54 1.98
N TYR A 158 12.78 21.84 2.11
CA TYR A 158 12.56 22.84 1.05
C TYR A 158 13.85 23.13 0.28
N THR A 159 13.74 23.21 -1.05
CA THR A 159 14.87 23.57 -1.90
C THR A 159 15.10 25.09 -1.96
N ASP A 160 16.39 25.52 -2.07
CA ASP A 160 16.78 26.93 -2.21
C ASP A 160 16.68 27.47 -3.65
N ARG A 161 16.52 26.58 -4.63
CA ARG A 161 16.53 26.91 -6.07
C ARG A 161 15.72 25.93 -6.90
N LEU A 162 15.52 26.25 -8.19
CA LEU A 162 14.96 25.30 -9.15
C LEU A 162 15.86 24.06 -9.27
N VAL A 163 15.29 22.88 -9.00
CA VAL A 163 15.97 21.59 -9.08
C VAL A 163 15.15 20.58 -9.87
N THR A 164 15.81 19.64 -10.50
CA THR A 164 15.17 18.50 -11.17
C THR A 164 15.40 17.26 -10.32
N VAL A 165 14.33 16.63 -9.88
CA VAL A 165 14.35 15.49 -8.95
C VAL A 165 13.67 14.29 -9.59
N ASN A 166 14.33 13.13 -9.53
CA ASN A 166 13.74 11.85 -9.90
C ASN A 166 13.06 11.24 -8.68
N GLU A 167 11.74 11.20 -8.72
CA GLU A 167 10.91 10.73 -7.62
C GLU A 167 10.42 9.27 -7.81
N SER A 168 11.01 8.53 -8.76
CA SER A 168 10.61 7.15 -9.09
C SER A 168 10.62 6.19 -7.89
N ALA A 169 11.49 6.45 -6.92
CA ALA A 169 11.55 5.70 -5.67
C ALA A 169 10.25 5.75 -4.85
N LEU A 170 9.57 6.90 -4.86
CA LEU A 170 8.31 7.12 -4.13
C LEU A 170 7.08 6.82 -4.98
N THR A 171 7.19 6.94 -6.29
CA THR A 171 6.03 7.10 -7.18
C THR A 171 5.95 6.04 -8.26
N GLY A 172 7.06 5.35 -8.51
CA GLY A 172 7.20 4.43 -9.64
C GLY A 172 7.28 5.11 -11.00
N GLU A 173 7.15 6.45 -11.09
CA GLU A 173 7.24 7.21 -12.34
C GLU A 173 8.68 7.64 -12.61
N SER A 174 9.22 7.26 -13.77
CA SER A 174 10.63 7.54 -14.12
C SER A 174 10.85 8.93 -14.74
N VAL A 175 9.79 9.74 -14.89
CA VAL A 175 9.92 11.10 -15.44
C VAL A 175 10.34 12.05 -14.33
N PRO A 176 11.52 12.72 -14.44
CA PRO A 176 11.97 13.68 -13.45
C PRO A 176 11.02 14.89 -13.33
N VAL A 177 10.85 15.39 -12.13
CA VAL A 177 9.99 16.53 -11.80
C VAL A 177 10.84 17.75 -11.48
N ASN A 178 10.44 18.92 -11.96
CA ASN A 178 11.05 20.18 -11.59
C ASN A 178 10.39 20.73 -10.32
N ARG A 179 11.23 21.13 -9.33
CA ARG A 179 10.81 21.75 -8.08
C ARG A 179 11.35 23.18 -8.02
N ASN A 180 10.46 24.13 -7.80
CA ASN A 180 10.82 25.55 -7.67
C ASN A 180 11.45 25.86 -6.30
N PRO A 181 12.12 27.02 -6.12
CA PRO A 181 12.57 27.43 -4.80
C PRO A 181 11.43 27.43 -3.78
N GLN A 182 11.70 26.95 -2.58
CA GLN A 182 10.74 26.77 -1.48
C GLN A 182 9.68 25.66 -1.70
N GLU A 183 9.78 24.89 -2.77
CA GLU A 183 8.99 23.65 -2.89
C GLU A 183 9.64 22.49 -2.11
N GLU A 184 8.79 21.59 -1.62
CA GLU A 184 9.21 20.43 -0.85
C GLU A 184 9.82 19.36 -1.76
N VAL A 185 10.95 18.80 -1.32
CA VAL A 185 11.58 17.61 -1.90
C VAL A 185 11.66 16.54 -0.83
N PHE A 186 11.65 15.27 -1.24
CA PHE A 186 11.42 14.15 -0.35
C PHE A 186 12.64 13.24 -0.21
N ALA A 187 12.83 12.68 0.98
CA ALA A 187 13.83 11.68 1.26
C ALA A 187 13.76 10.49 0.29
N GLY A 188 14.91 9.92 -0.07
CA GLY A 188 15.00 8.76 -0.96
C GLY A 188 14.90 9.07 -2.46
N THR A 189 14.52 10.30 -2.84
CA THR A 189 14.50 10.75 -4.25
C THR A 189 15.91 11.17 -4.71
N ILE A 190 16.14 11.27 -6.01
CA ILE A 190 17.48 11.51 -6.58
C ILE A 190 17.53 12.89 -7.23
N ASN A 191 18.54 13.71 -6.87
CA ASN A 191 18.81 14.97 -7.52
C ASN A 191 19.45 14.74 -8.92
N GLU A 192 18.71 14.97 -9.99
CA GLU A 192 19.23 14.94 -11.37
C GLU A 192 19.71 16.32 -11.87
N GLY A 193 19.38 17.38 -11.13
CA GLY A 193 19.76 18.76 -11.42
C GLY A 193 21.13 19.16 -10.88
N ASN A 194 21.30 20.45 -10.64
CA ASN A 194 22.51 21.00 -10.02
C ASN A 194 22.53 20.78 -8.50
N VAL A 195 23.67 21.00 -7.86
CA VAL A 195 23.82 21.05 -6.40
C VAL A 195 22.88 22.09 -5.83
N PHE A 196 22.15 21.74 -4.78
CA PHE A 196 21.25 22.65 -4.07
C PHE A 196 21.36 22.49 -2.56
N HIS A 197 20.84 23.47 -1.84
CA HIS A 197 20.72 23.42 -0.39
C HIS A 197 19.27 23.09 -0.02
N LEU A 198 19.14 22.08 0.82
CA LEU A 198 17.88 21.62 1.37
C LEU A 198 17.76 22.16 2.80
N THR A 199 16.70 22.89 3.09
CA THR A 199 16.35 23.25 4.48
C THR A 199 15.41 22.20 5.05
N VAL A 200 15.84 21.50 6.11
CA VAL A 200 15.10 20.42 6.74
C VAL A 200 13.77 20.93 7.31
N ASN A 201 12.66 20.31 6.96
CA ASN A 201 11.32 20.68 7.43
C ASN A 201 10.65 19.65 8.34
N LYS A 202 11.14 18.39 8.36
CA LYS A 202 10.63 17.30 9.17
C LYS A 202 11.78 16.52 9.81
N ARG A 203 11.50 15.86 10.93
CA ARG A 203 12.45 14.90 11.54
C ARG A 203 12.53 13.62 10.72
N ALA A 204 13.61 12.87 10.86
CA ALA A 204 13.84 11.64 10.11
C ALA A 204 12.72 10.60 10.23
N ASN A 205 12.10 10.50 11.41
CA ASN A 205 10.97 9.59 11.67
C ASN A 205 9.60 10.11 11.19
N GLU A 206 9.52 11.37 10.73
CA GLU A 206 8.31 12.03 10.25
C GLU A 206 8.30 12.20 8.74
N THR A 207 9.38 11.81 8.04
CA THR A 207 9.47 11.90 6.58
C THR A 207 8.42 11.04 5.91
N VAL A 208 8.01 11.42 4.69
CA VAL A 208 7.10 10.62 3.87
C VAL A 208 7.64 9.19 3.73
N PHE A 209 8.94 9.06 3.53
CA PHE A 209 9.60 7.77 3.35
C PHE A 209 9.56 6.91 4.63
N SER A 210 9.81 7.49 5.81
CA SER A 210 9.72 6.78 7.10
C SER A 210 8.29 6.31 7.39
N ASN A 211 7.28 7.11 7.04
CA ASN A 211 5.88 6.72 7.15
C ASN A 211 5.56 5.55 6.21
N ILE A 212 6.09 5.56 4.99
CA ILE A 212 5.97 4.44 4.03
C ILE A 212 6.53 3.14 4.64
N ILE A 213 7.75 3.19 5.17
CA ILE A 213 8.39 2.03 5.82
C ILE A 213 7.52 1.49 6.94
N ARG A 214 7.09 2.37 7.86
CA ARG A 214 6.24 1.98 8.99
C ARG A 214 4.93 1.33 8.55
N MET A 215 4.24 1.89 7.54
CA MET A 215 3.01 1.31 7.02
C MET A 215 3.23 -0.07 6.42
N VAL A 216 4.35 -0.28 5.75
CA VAL A 216 4.70 -1.57 5.17
C VAL A 216 5.06 -2.60 6.24
N GLU A 217 5.79 -2.23 7.28
CA GLU A 217 6.06 -3.09 8.43
C GLU A 217 4.77 -3.45 9.17
N GLU A 218 3.88 -2.49 9.38
CA GLU A 218 2.54 -2.75 9.94
C GLU A 218 1.72 -3.68 9.05
N ALA A 219 1.82 -3.53 7.73
CA ALA A 219 1.11 -4.38 6.77
C ALA A 219 1.51 -5.85 6.86
N GLN A 220 2.77 -6.14 7.12
CA GLN A 220 3.25 -7.51 7.35
C GLN A 220 2.65 -8.14 8.60
N ASN A 221 2.36 -7.34 9.62
CA ASN A 221 1.85 -7.78 10.90
C ASN A 221 0.31 -7.78 11.00
N ARG A 222 -0.40 -7.31 9.97
CA ARG A 222 -1.87 -7.25 9.92
C ARG A 222 -2.42 -8.18 8.83
N PRO A 223 -2.60 -9.49 9.13
CA PRO A 223 -3.11 -10.46 8.17
C PRO A 223 -4.55 -10.15 7.75
N SER A 224 -4.94 -10.62 6.56
CA SER A 224 -6.29 -10.52 6.04
C SER A 224 -7.31 -11.30 6.89
N ARG A 225 -8.60 -11.00 6.74
CA ARG A 225 -9.68 -11.76 7.40
C ARG A 225 -9.64 -13.25 6.98
N ILE A 226 -9.34 -13.50 5.70
CA ILE A 226 -9.19 -14.86 5.16
C ILE A 226 -8.00 -15.58 5.80
N SER A 227 -6.83 -14.93 5.92
CA SER A 227 -5.68 -15.53 6.62
C SER A 227 -6.02 -15.89 8.07
N LYS A 228 -6.61 -14.94 8.82
CA LYS A 228 -7.06 -15.19 10.21
C LYS A 228 -8.08 -16.33 10.30
N PHE A 229 -8.94 -16.49 9.31
CA PHE A 229 -9.91 -17.58 9.26
C PHE A 229 -9.21 -18.93 9.03
N ILE A 230 -8.25 -18.98 8.09
CA ILE A 230 -7.43 -20.17 7.82
C ILE A 230 -6.66 -20.57 9.09
N ASP A 231 -5.95 -19.65 9.73
CA ASP A 231 -5.17 -19.88 10.95
C ASP A 231 -6.04 -20.44 12.09
N ARG A 232 -7.25 -19.90 12.24
CA ARG A 232 -8.23 -20.37 13.26
C ARG A 232 -8.71 -21.81 13.02
N ILE A 233 -8.84 -22.18 11.75
CA ILE A 233 -9.28 -23.54 11.38
C ILE A 233 -8.11 -24.52 11.48
N GLU A 234 -6.91 -24.09 11.17
CA GLU A 234 -5.70 -24.93 11.11
C GLU A 234 -5.53 -25.78 12.36
N SER A 235 -5.45 -25.18 13.55
CA SER A 235 -5.25 -25.91 14.81
C SER A 235 -6.33 -26.96 15.07
N LYS A 236 -7.60 -26.63 14.80
CA LYS A 236 -8.71 -27.58 14.98
C LYS A 236 -8.61 -28.73 13.98
N TYR A 237 -8.20 -28.43 12.76
CA TYR A 237 -8.03 -29.41 11.72
C TYR A 237 -6.89 -30.37 12.04
N VAL A 238 -5.72 -29.84 12.47
CA VAL A 238 -4.56 -30.64 12.89
C VAL A 238 -4.93 -31.58 14.04
N ILE A 239 -5.62 -31.09 15.07
CA ILE A 239 -6.11 -31.93 16.18
C ILE A 239 -7.05 -33.04 15.65
N THR A 240 -7.94 -32.71 14.72
CA THR A 240 -8.85 -33.70 14.10
C THR A 240 -8.07 -34.78 13.39
N VAL A 241 -7.04 -34.42 12.61
CA VAL A 241 -6.18 -35.39 11.90
C VAL A 241 -5.45 -36.29 12.89
N LEU A 242 -4.88 -35.72 13.97
CA LEU A 242 -4.19 -36.47 15.04
C LEU A 242 -5.10 -37.49 15.74
N ILE A 243 -6.41 -37.25 15.79
CA ILE A 243 -7.39 -38.17 16.35
C ILE A 243 -7.83 -39.22 15.30
N VAL A 244 -8.08 -38.77 14.07
CA VAL A 244 -8.59 -39.64 12.99
C VAL A 244 -7.56 -40.68 12.55
N VAL A 245 -6.27 -40.33 12.49
CA VAL A 245 -5.23 -41.25 12.00
C VAL A 245 -5.06 -42.49 12.88
N PRO A 246 -4.96 -42.43 14.21
CA PRO A 246 -4.96 -43.61 15.06
C PRO A 246 -6.21 -44.48 14.92
N ILE A 247 -7.38 -43.86 14.80
CA ILE A 247 -8.65 -44.55 14.57
C ILE A 247 -8.60 -45.28 13.22
N PHE A 248 -8.12 -44.61 12.16
CA PHE A 248 -7.95 -45.19 10.83
C PHE A 248 -7.01 -46.41 10.84
N ILE A 249 -5.87 -46.31 11.54
CA ILE A 249 -4.93 -47.43 11.71
C ILE A 249 -5.63 -48.59 12.43
N PHE A 250 -6.35 -48.31 13.51
CA PHE A 250 -7.10 -49.32 14.27
C PHE A 250 -8.15 -50.01 13.42
N VAL A 251 -8.94 -49.23 12.63
CA VAL A 251 -9.97 -49.77 11.72
C VAL A 251 -9.35 -50.68 10.68
N LEU A 252 -8.26 -50.29 10.02
CA LEU A 252 -7.56 -51.14 9.05
C LEU A 252 -7.03 -52.41 9.69
N TYR A 253 -6.43 -52.34 10.86
CA TYR A 253 -5.87 -53.49 11.56
C TYR A 253 -6.95 -54.42 12.12
N ALA A 254 -7.91 -53.89 12.88
CA ALA A 254 -8.86 -54.69 13.64
C ALA A 254 -10.11 -55.13 12.85
N LEU A 255 -10.60 -54.29 11.91
CA LEU A 255 -11.83 -54.57 11.16
C LEU A 255 -11.54 -55.13 9.76
N PHE A 256 -10.49 -54.64 9.09
CA PHE A 256 -10.12 -55.10 7.74
C PHE A 256 -8.99 -56.12 7.73
N ASN A 257 -8.47 -56.55 8.89
CA ASN A 257 -7.42 -57.56 9.06
C ASN A 257 -6.14 -57.26 8.26
N PHE A 258 -5.76 -56.00 8.05
CA PHE A 258 -4.47 -55.66 7.47
C PHE A 258 -3.32 -55.97 8.46
N PRO A 259 -2.14 -56.41 8.01
CA PRO A 259 -0.94 -56.46 8.86
C PRO A 259 -0.68 -55.10 9.50
N PHE A 260 -0.31 -55.07 10.79
CA PHE A 260 -0.08 -53.84 11.52
C PHE A 260 0.86 -52.86 10.80
N GLN A 261 1.95 -53.39 10.22
CA GLN A 261 2.91 -52.56 9.49
C GLN A 261 2.27 -51.86 8.26
N ILE A 262 1.38 -52.53 7.51
CA ILE A 262 0.66 -51.94 6.39
C ILE A 262 -0.37 -50.91 6.86
N ALA A 263 -1.14 -51.23 7.92
CA ALA A 263 -2.12 -50.31 8.48
C ALA A 263 -1.44 -49.05 9.01
N PHE A 264 -0.33 -49.19 9.73
CA PHE A 264 0.46 -48.12 10.26
C PHE A 264 1.08 -47.25 9.15
N TYR A 265 1.67 -47.88 8.12
CA TYR A 265 2.19 -47.17 6.95
C TYR A 265 1.13 -46.31 6.26
N ARG A 266 -0.05 -46.85 5.99
CA ARG A 266 -1.18 -46.07 5.44
C ARG A 266 -1.62 -44.94 6.36
N GLY A 267 -1.54 -45.13 7.67
CA GLY A 267 -1.75 -44.06 8.65
C GLY A 267 -0.73 -42.93 8.53
N MET A 268 0.55 -43.25 8.30
CA MET A 268 1.59 -42.24 8.09
C MET A 268 1.38 -41.50 6.77
N VAL A 269 1.00 -42.19 5.70
CA VAL A 269 0.62 -41.53 4.45
C VAL A 269 -0.58 -40.60 4.66
N LEU A 270 -1.61 -41.05 5.41
CA LEU A 270 -2.77 -40.22 5.72
C LEU A 270 -2.38 -38.97 6.53
N LEU A 271 -1.49 -39.11 7.52
CA LEU A 271 -1.00 -38.01 8.34
C LEU A 271 -0.34 -36.93 7.47
N THR A 272 0.41 -37.31 6.46
CA THR A 272 1.08 -36.42 5.52
C THR A 272 0.08 -35.74 4.56
N VAL A 273 -0.76 -36.52 3.86
CA VAL A 273 -1.65 -35.96 2.82
C VAL A 273 -2.82 -35.17 3.37
N ALA A 274 -3.19 -35.41 4.63
CA ALA A 274 -4.21 -34.64 5.33
C ALA A 274 -3.65 -33.36 5.96
N SER A 275 -2.40 -33.02 5.75
CA SER A 275 -1.86 -31.73 6.19
C SER A 275 -2.44 -30.57 5.35
N PRO A 276 -2.81 -29.41 5.94
CA PRO A 276 -3.37 -28.29 5.20
C PRO A 276 -2.32 -27.27 4.68
N CYS A 277 -1.03 -27.66 4.49
CA CYS A 277 0.08 -26.75 4.11
C CYS A 277 -0.27 -25.84 2.92
N ALA A 278 -0.77 -26.42 1.82
CA ALA A 278 -1.16 -25.64 0.64
C ALA A 278 -2.33 -24.67 0.92
N LEU A 279 -3.22 -25.01 1.86
CA LEU A 279 -4.33 -24.13 2.26
C LEU A 279 -3.79 -22.95 3.07
N VAL A 280 -2.88 -23.18 4.02
CA VAL A 280 -2.23 -22.12 4.83
C VAL A 280 -1.43 -21.18 3.92
N ALA A 281 -0.63 -21.72 2.99
CA ALA A 281 0.15 -20.94 2.04
C ALA A 281 -0.68 -20.23 0.96
N SER A 282 -2.02 -20.40 0.92
CA SER A 282 -2.86 -19.87 -0.17
C SER A 282 -3.04 -18.37 -0.13
N ALA A 283 -3.00 -17.74 1.04
CA ALA A 283 -3.34 -16.32 1.22
C ALA A 283 -2.13 -15.41 1.45
N THR A 284 -1.23 -15.76 2.38
CA THR A 284 -0.18 -14.84 2.86
C THR A 284 0.82 -14.44 1.76
N PRO A 285 1.44 -15.34 0.99
CA PRO A 285 2.38 -14.95 -0.07
C PRO A 285 1.70 -14.13 -1.18
N ALA A 286 0.45 -14.44 -1.50
CA ALA A 286 -0.33 -13.68 -2.49
C ALA A 286 -0.63 -12.25 -2.00
N THR A 287 -1.05 -12.11 -0.74
CA THR A 287 -1.35 -10.81 -0.13
C THR A 287 -0.11 -9.93 -0.04
N LEU A 288 1.02 -10.46 0.43
CA LEU A 288 2.30 -9.73 0.49
C LEU A 288 2.77 -9.30 -0.90
N SER A 289 2.58 -10.17 -1.92
CA SER A 289 2.90 -9.84 -3.30
C SER A 289 2.05 -8.69 -3.84
N ALA A 290 0.75 -8.67 -3.53
CA ALA A 290 -0.16 -7.59 -3.94
C ALA A 290 0.17 -6.28 -3.22
N ILE A 291 0.40 -6.30 -1.90
CA ILE A 291 0.82 -5.11 -1.12
C ILE A 291 2.13 -4.55 -1.66
N SER A 292 3.12 -5.39 -1.92
CA SER A 292 4.40 -5.00 -2.50
C SER A 292 4.24 -4.36 -3.89
N ASN A 293 3.35 -4.88 -4.72
CA ASN A 293 3.05 -4.29 -6.02
C ASN A 293 2.33 -2.94 -5.87
N GLY A 294 1.35 -2.82 -4.98
CA GLY A 294 0.69 -1.56 -4.65
C GLY A 294 1.67 -0.48 -4.22
N ALA A 295 2.59 -0.83 -3.31
CA ALA A 295 3.63 0.08 -2.82
C ALA A 295 4.55 0.58 -3.96
N LYS A 296 4.98 -0.29 -4.87
CA LYS A 296 5.74 0.09 -6.08
C LYS A 296 5.00 1.08 -6.98
N ASN A 297 3.67 1.05 -6.96
CA ASN A 297 2.81 1.95 -7.73
C ASN A 297 2.35 3.17 -6.91
N GLY A 298 2.96 3.43 -5.76
CA GLY A 298 2.67 4.59 -4.92
C GLY A 298 1.36 4.50 -4.13
N VAL A 299 0.84 3.29 -3.89
CA VAL A 299 -0.32 3.05 -3.02
C VAL A 299 0.07 2.11 -1.89
N LEU A 300 -0.01 2.61 -0.68
CA LEU A 300 0.40 1.91 0.54
C LEU A 300 -0.80 1.36 1.28
N PHE A 301 -0.69 0.15 1.81
CA PHE A 301 -1.73 -0.54 2.57
C PHE A 301 -1.26 -0.84 3.98
N LYS A 302 -2.08 -0.60 4.99
CA LYS A 302 -1.80 -0.98 6.39
C LYS A 302 -2.06 -2.45 6.71
N GLY A 303 -2.20 -3.30 5.71
CA GLY A 303 -2.35 -4.74 5.89
C GLY A 303 -3.21 -5.44 4.86
N GLY A 304 -3.25 -6.77 4.96
CA GLY A 304 -4.07 -7.61 4.08
C GLY A 304 -5.56 -7.33 4.22
N ALA A 305 -6.02 -6.90 5.40
CA ALA A 305 -7.41 -6.55 5.63
C ALA A 305 -7.85 -5.33 4.79
N ALA A 306 -6.98 -4.32 4.63
CA ALA A 306 -7.25 -3.17 3.77
C ALA A 306 -7.36 -3.57 2.28
N MET A 307 -6.48 -4.47 1.81
CA MET A 307 -6.58 -5.03 0.45
C MET A 307 -7.88 -5.80 0.23
N GLU A 308 -8.31 -6.58 1.23
CA GLU A 308 -9.55 -7.34 1.17
C GLU A 308 -10.77 -6.42 1.13
N ALA A 309 -10.85 -5.41 2.02
CA ALA A 309 -11.91 -4.41 2.04
C ALA A 309 -11.99 -3.65 0.72
N LEU A 310 -10.83 -3.22 0.16
CA LEU A 310 -10.80 -2.56 -1.14
C LEU A 310 -11.38 -3.45 -2.25
N SER A 311 -11.16 -4.77 -2.20
CA SER A 311 -11.66 -5.70 -3.24
C SER A 311 -13.17 -5.90 -3.23
N THR A 312 -13.81 -5.65 -2.09
CA THR A 312 -15.25 -5.85 -1.84
C THR A 312 -16.01 -4.55 -1.65
N MET A 313 -15.38 -3.41 -1.90
CA MET A 313 -16.00 -2.08 -1.77
C MET A 313 -17.19 -1.92 -2.71
N ASP A 314 -18.30 -1.41 -2.19
CA ASP A 314 -19.55 -1.14 -2.91
C ASP A 314 -19.76 0.36 -3.14
N ILE A 315 -19.41 1.18 -2.13
CA ILE A 315 -19.58 2.64 -2.15
C ILE A 315 -18.22 3.30 -1.88
N LEU A 316 -17.90 4.34 -2.64
CA LEU A 316 -16.75 5.21 -2.41
C LEU A 316 -17.21 6.64 -2.17
N TYR A 317 -17.15 7.09 -0.93
CA TYR A 317 -17.28 8.49 -0.59
C TYR A 317 -15.99 9.24 -0.86
N THR A 318 -16.07 10.40 -1.50
CA THR A 318 -14.90 11.24 -1.79
C THR A 318 -15.13 12.67 -1.29
N ASP A 319 -14.11 13.24 -0.63
CA ASP A 319 -14.07 14.68 -0.41
C ASP A 319 -13.73 15.40 -1.72
N LYS A 320 -13.99 16.70 -1.77
CA LYS A 320 -13.65 17.56 -2.91
C LYS A 320 -12.22 18.06 -2.85
N THR A 321 -11.92 18.87 -1.83
CA THR A 321 -10.71 19.68 -1.74
C THR A 321 -9.48 18.83 -1.46
N GLY A 322 -8.38 19.04 -2.20
CA GLY A 322 -7.17 18.23 -2.05
C GLY A 322 -7.30 16.77 -2.49
N THR A 323 -8.52 16.28 -2.73
CA THR A 323 -8.85 14.91 -3.14
C THR A 323 -9.16 14.86 -4.64
N LEU A 324 -10.36 15.24 -5.07
CA LEU A 324 -10.72 15.34 -6.49
C LEU A 324 -10.04 16.52 -7.17
N THR A 325 -9.73 17.55 -6.40
CA THR A 325 -9.07 18.78 -6.83
C THR A 325 -7.66 18.88 -6.24
N PHE A 326 -6.87 19.84 -6.71
CA PHE A 326 -5.53 20.07 -6.17
C PHE A 326 -5.55 20.69 -4.77
N GLY A 327 -6.66 21.34 -4.35
CA GLY A 327 -6.74 22.15 -3.14
C GLY A 327 -6.08 23.53 -3.30
N GLU A 328 -5.70 23.85 -4.52
CA GLU A 328 -5.05 25.10 -4.90
C GLU A 328 -5.98 25.89 -5.81
N PHE A 329 -6.19 27.17 -5.47
CA PHE A 329 -7.00 28.07 -6.28
C PHE A 329 -6.20 28.59 -7.47
N GLU A 330 -6.86 28.78 -8.60
CA GLU A 330 -6.33 29.47 -9.77
C GLU A 330 -7.31 30.57 -10.18
N VAL A 331 -6.77 31.72 -10.61
CA VAL A 331 -7.59 32.80 -11.16
C VAL A 331 -8.07 32.40 -12.54
N THR A 332 -9.36 32.16 -12.67
CA THR A 332 -9.99 31.69 -13.93
C THR A 332 -10.53 32.83 -14.79
N ASP A 333 -10.92 33.93 -14.17
CA ASP A 333 -11.40 35.15 -14.84
C ASP A 333 -11.18 36.36 -13.96
N TYR A 334 -10.95 37.53 -14.54
CA TYR A 334 -10.82 38.77 -13.82
C TYR A 334 -11.15 39.98 -14.67
N SER A 335 -11.53 41.06 -14.02
CA SER A 335 -11.71 42.36 -14.63
C SER A 335 -11.34 43.46 -13.63
N ALA A 336 -10.19 44.09 -13.84
CA ALA A 336 -9.75 45.28 -13.09
C ALA A 336 -8.65 46.00 -13.87
N ASP A 337 -8.48 47.29 -13.63
CA ASP A 337 -7.38 48.06 -14.21
C ASP A 337 -6.03 47.61 -13.65
N GLU A 338 -4.97 47.60 -14.47
CA GLU A 338 -3.63 47.15 -14.09
C GLU A 338 -3.10 47.90 -12.84
N ALA A 339 -3.37 49.20 -12.70
CA ALA A 339 -2.96 49.96 -11.53
C ALA A 339 -3.63 49.47 -10.23
N ILE A 340 -4.90 49.06 -10.31
CA ILE A 340 -5.65 48.47 -9.20
C ILE A 340 -5.18 47.07 -8.90
N LEU A 341 -4.89 46.25 -9.94
CA LEU A 341 -4.34 44.89 -9.78
C LEU A 341 -2.98 44.94 -9.06
N LYS A 342 -2.10 45.90 -9.35
CA LYS A 342 -0.82 46.07 -8.64
C LYS A 342 -1.02 46.28 -7.14
N GLU A 343 -1.97 47.12 -6.78
CA GLU A 343 -2.32 47.38 -5.37
C GLU A 343 -2.88 46.12 -4.71
N VAL A 344 -3.79 45.40 -5.38
CA VAL A 344 -4.37 44.16 -4.90
C VAL A 344 -3.29 43.07 -4.69
N VAL A 345 -2.41 42.85 -5.67
CA VAL A 345 -1.32 41.89 -5.54
C VAL A 345 -0.37 42.22 -4.39
N TYR A 346 -0.04 43.52 -4.23
CA TYR A 346 0.77 43.98 -3.11
C TYR A 346 0.09 43.73 -1.74
N MET A 347 -1.22 43.92 -1.67
CA MET A 347 -2.01 43.66 -0.45
C MET A 347 -2.02 42.16 -0.13
N GLU A 348 -2.27 41.31 -1.14
CA GLU A 348 -2.38 39.86 -0.99
C GLU A 348 -1.02 39.20 -0.67
N GLN A 349 0.12 39.80 -1.01
CA GLN A 349 1.45 39.34 -0.57
C GLN A 349 1.62 39.32 0.96
N GLN A 350 0.79 40.07 1.70
CA GLN A 350 0.81 40.09 3.16
C GLN A 350 -0.09 39.03 3.82
N SER A 351 -0.86 38.28 3.01
CA SER A 351 -1.80 37.27 3.47
C SER A 351 -1.30 35.88 3.17
N SER A 352 -1.49 34.95 4.10
CA SER A 352 -1.23 33.52 3.93
C SER A 352 -2.46 32.74 3.45
N HIS A 353 -3.54 33.42 3.07
CA HIS A 353 -4.75 32.76 2.62
C HIS A 353 -4.55 32.12 1.24
N PRO A 354 -5.07 30.89 0.95
CA PRO A 354 -4.90 30.23 -0.35
C PRO A 354 -5.35 31.06 -1.57
N ILE A 355 -6.40 31.86 -1.41
CA ILE A 355 -6.85 32.81 -2.45
C ILE A 355 -5.79 33.90 -2.71
N ALA A 356 -5.15 34.40 -1.66
CA ALA A 356 -4.09 35.39 -1.78
C ALA A 356 -2.89 34.82 -2.55
N THR A 357 -2.46 33.63 -2.18
CA THR A 357 -1.38 32.93 -2.88
C THR A 357 -1.69 32.79 -4.38
N ALA A 358 -2.91 32.35 -4.73
CA ALA A 358 -3.34 32.21 -6.12
C ALA A 358 -3.31 33.54 -6.90
N ILE A 359 -3.74 34.63 -6.26
CA ILE A 359 -3.72 35.97 -6.88
C ILE A 359 -2.28 36.42 -7.12
N VAL A 360 -1.42 36.29 -6.11
CA VAL A 360 -0.01 36.70 -6.19
C VAL A 360 0.72 35.91 -7.28
N GLU A 361 0.46 34.62 -7.38
CA GLU A 361 1.11 33.74 -8.35
C GLU A 361 0.65 33.99 -9.79
N ASN A 362 -0.65 34.21 -9.98
CA ASN A 362 -1.20 34.54 -11.31
C ASN A 362 -0.64 35.84 -11.87
N PHE A 363 -0.37 36.83 -11.00
CA PHE A 363 0.09 38.16 -11.39
C PHE A 363 1.56 38.44 -11.02
N ARG A 364 2.39 37.40 -10.84
CA ARG A 364 3.80 37.53 -10.42
C ARG A 364 4.69 38.38 -11.35
N GLU A 365 4.29 38.59 -12.60
CA GLU A 365 5.04 39.36 -13.59
C GLU A 365 4.74 40.87 -13.50
N LEU A 366 3.79 41.29 -12.67
CA LEU A 366 3.48 42.71 -12.50
C LEU A 366 4.60 43.43 -11.74
N ASP A 367 5.03 44.58 -12.27
CA ASP A 367 5.98 45.46 -11.60
C ASP A 367 5.28 46.25 -10.47
N LEU A 368 5.58 45.88 -9.23
CA LEU A 368 5.03 46.49 -8.01
C LEU A 368 5.86 47.66 -7.47
N SER A 369 6.93 48.07 -8.15
CA SER A 369 7.84 49.14 -7.69
C SER A 369 7.18 50.52 -7.49
N GLN A 370 6.01 50.72 -8.08
CA GLN A 370 5.26 51.98 -8.00
C GLN A 370 4.16 51.96 -6.94
N VAL A 371 3.95 50.83 -6.24
CA VAL A 371 2.94 50.73 -5.20
C VAL A 371 3.42 51.40 -3.93
N ASP A 372 2.57 52.25 -3.31
CA ASP A 372 2.90 52.88 -2.05
C ASP A 372 2.97 51.88 -0.89
N SER A 373 4.18 51.65 -0.40
CA SER A 373 4.44 50.71 0.71
C SER A 373 4.26 51.35 2.10
N THR A 374 3.91 52.62 2.19
CA THR A 374 3.82 53.33 3.48
C THR A 374 2.44 53.19 4.13
N GLU A 375 1.40 52.88 3.37
CA GLU A 375 0.05 52.68 3.89
C GLU A 375 -0.11 51.31 4.57
N VAL A 376 -0.77 51.30 5.72
CA VAL A 376 -1.02 50.08 6.50
C VAL A 376 -2.10 49.24 5.82
N ILE A 377 -1.83 47.93 5.69
CA ILE A 377 -2.81 46.98 5.25
C ILE A 377 -3.57 46.45 6.47
N GLU A 378 -4.89 46.52 6.44
CA GLU A 378 -5.79 46.06 7.50
C GLU A 378 -6.54 44.83 7.07
N GLU A 379 -6.44 43.75 7.83
CA GLU A 379 -7.27 42.57 7.63
C GLU A 379 -8.62 42.76 8.32
N VAL A 380 -9.71 42.62 7.56
CA VAL A 380 -11.09 42.70 8.05
C VAL A 380 -11.63 41.27 8.18
N ALA A 381 -11.64 40.77 9.40
CA ALA A 381 -11.99 39.38 9.69
C ALA A 381 -13.28 38.91 8.97
N GLY A 382 -13.18 37.84 8.20
CA GLY A 382 -14.29 37.24 7.43
C GLY A 382 -14.76 38.05 6.21
N SER A 383 -14.13 39.22 5.90
CA SER A 383 -14.55 40.13 4.83
C SER A 383 -13.50 40.32 3.74
N GLY A 384 -12.20 40.33 4.09
CA GLY A 384 -11.10 40.54 3.14
C GLY A 384 -10.03 41.48 3.72
N ILE A 385 -9.24 42.10 2.84
CA ILE A 385 -8.17 43.05 3.23
C ILE A 385 -8.41 44.43 2.61
N LYS A 386 -7.88 45.45 3.27
CA LYS A 386 -8.04 46.85 2.89
C LYS A 386 -6.71 47.60 3.03
N LYS A 387 -6.43 48.49 2.07
CA LYS A 387 -5.32 49.45 2.09
C LYS A 387 -5.83 50.80 1.60
N GLY A 388 -5.84 51.83 2.48
CA GLY A 388 -6.38 53.12 2.17
C GLY A 388 -7.84 53.06 1.71
N ASN A 389 -8.10 53.45 0.47
CA ASN A 389 -9.43 53.40 -0.14
C ASN A 389 -9.69 52.16 -1.02
N ILE A 390 -8.70 51.26 -1.16
CA ILE A 390 -8.84 50.02 -1.91
C ILE A 390 -9.15 48.87 -0.95
N ARG A 391 -10.08 48.01 -1.35
CA ARG A 391 -10.49 46.84 -0.61
C ARG A 391 -10.67 45.65 -1.55
N ILE A 392 -10.23 44.46 -1.12
CA ILE A 392 -10.57 43.18 -1.77
C ILE A 392 -11.23 42.24 -0.78
N GLY A 393 -12.26 41.50 -1.19
CA GLY A 393 -12.96 40.62 -0.29
C GLY A 393 -14.18 39.94 -0.91
N LYS A 394 -14.93 39.20 -0.08
CA LYS A 394 -16.12 38.44 -0.51
C LYS A 394 -17.22 39.41 -0.99
N PRO A 395 -18.06 39.01 -1.99
CA PRO A 395 -19.16 39.82 -2.52
C PRO A 395 -20.09 40.36 -1.44
N ASP A 396 -20.40 39.56 -0.40
CA ASP A 396 -21.25 40.00 0.73
C ASP A 396 -20.71 41.18 1.50
N SER A 397 -19.41 41.42 1.49
CA SER A 397 -18.77 42.54 2.16
C SER A 397 -18.88 43.88 1.39
N PHE A 398 -19.42 43.81 0.16
CA PHE A 398 -19.63 44.97 -0.70
C PHE A 398 -21.11 45.40 -0.80
N LYS A 399 -21.96 44.89 0.11
CA LYS A 399 -23.37 45.34 0.20
C LYS A 399 -23.43 46.84 0.51
N GLY A 400 -23.95 47.60 -0.45
CA GLY A 400 -24.02 49.07 -0.36
C GLY A 400 -22.99 49.81 -1.22
N PHE A 401 -22.04 49.13 -1.83
CA PHE A 401 -21.16 49.71 -2.85
C PHE A 401 -21.90 49.90 -4.17
N ILE A 402 -21.52 50.94 -4.93
CA ILE A 402 -22.06 51.18 -6.28
C ILE A 402 -21.42 50.22 -7.25
N ASP A 403 -22.22 49.50 -8.02
CA ASP A 403 -21.75 48.53 -9.05
C ASP A 403 -22.09 49.05 -10.44
N THR A 404 -21.29 50.00 -10.95
CA THR A 404 -21.44 50.54 -12.30
C THR A 404 -21.03 49.55 -13.39
N GLY A 405 -20.17 48.58 -13.06
CA GLY A 405 -19.68 47.54 -13.96
C GLY A 405 -20.58 46.31 -14.07
N SER A 406 -21.70 46.24 -13.33
CA SER A 406 -22.57 45.08 -13.23
C SER A 406 -21.80 43.79 -12.88
N PHE A 407 -20.82 43.91 -11.99
CA PHE A 407 -19.97 42.78 -11.59
C PHE A 407 -20.74 41.73 -10.80
N HIS A 408 -21.83 42.07 -10.11
CA HIS A 408 -22.73 41.11 -9.47
C HIS A 408 -23.37 40.15 -10.48
N ASP A 409 -23.62 40.60 -11.71
CA ASP A 409 -24.21 39.76 -12.78
C ASP A 409 -23.21 38.76 -13.37
N LYS A 410 -21.90 38.94 -13.08
CA LYS A 410 -20.81 38.07 -13.50
C LYS A 410 -20.43 37.01 -12.46
N LEU A 411 -21.12 36.97 -11.32
CA LEU A 411 -20.89 35.93 -10.31
C LEU A 411 -21.25 34.56 -10.88
N ASP A 412 -20.25 33.70 -11.02
CA ASP A 412 -20.47 32.28 -11.30
C ASP A 412 -20.63 31.54 -9.96
N ALA A 413 -21.81 30.98 -9.74
CA ALA A 413 -22.12 30.23 -8.52
C ALA A 413 -21.19 29.01 -8.29
N GLY A 414 -20.49 28.57 -9.34
CA GLY A 414 -19.52 27.48 -9.29
C GLY A 414 -18.09 27.92 -9.02
N HIS A 415 -17.81 29.22 -8.86
CA HIS A 415 -16.48 29.77 -8.58
C HIS A 415 -16.47 30.60 -7.29
N THR A 416 -15.31 30.71 -6.70
CA THR A 416 -15.09 31.67 -5.59
C THR A 416 -14.76 33.01 -6.20
N THR A 417 -15.65 34.00 -6.06
CA THR A 417 -15.41 35.35 -6.57
C THR A 417 -15.05 36.27 -5.41
N VAL A 418 -14.04 37.13 -5.63
CA VAL A 418 -13.70 38.26 -4.76
C VAL A 418 -13.89 39.56 -5.56
N PHE A 419 -14.51 40.56 -4.93
CA PHE A 419 -14.64 41.89 -5.50
C PHE A 419 -13.50 42.80 -5.06
N ILE A 420 -13.20 43.73 -5.95
CA ILE A 420 -12.26 44.84 -5.69
C ILE A 420 -13.06 46.10 -5.63
N GLY A 421 -12.99 46.81 -4.51
CA GLY A 421 -13.62 48.08 -4.31
C GLY A 421 -12.62 49.20 -4.18
N LYS A 422 -12.97 50.37 -4.66
CA LYS A 422 -12.25 51.63 -4.45
C LYS A 422 -13.24 52.71 -4.03
N ASP A 423 -12.97 53.34 -2.90
CA ASP A 423 -13.95 54.22 -2.23
C ASP A 423 -15.24 53.44 -1.91
N ASP A 424 -16.37 53.79 -2.43
CA ASP A 424 -17.66 53.11 -2.27
C ASP A 424 -18.16 52.49 -3.58
N GLU A 425 -17.27 52.22 -4.54
CA GLU A 425 -17.59 51.64 -5.84
C GLU A 425 -16.86 50.31 -6.06
N ILE A 426 -17.54 49.30 -6.66
CA ILE A 426 -16.91 48.06 -7.12
C ILE A 426 -16.24 48.37 -8.46
N VAL A 427 -14.92 48.24 -8.52
CA VAL A 427 -14.08 48.56 -9.68
C VAL A 427 -13.53 47.34 -10.38
N GLY A 428 -13.80 46.15 -9.84
CA GLY A 428 -13.35 44.90 -10.47
C GLY A 428 -13.71 43.67 -9.66
N TYR A 429 -13.36 42.53 -10.23
CA TYR A 429 -13.49 41.22 -9.60
C TYR A 429 -12.37 40.26 -10.04
N LEU A 430 -12.16 39.25 -9.23
CA LEU A 430 -11.35 38.05 -9.55
C LEU A 430 -12.20 36.83 -9.25
N SER A 431 -12.28 35.92 -10.21
CA SER A 431 -12.95 34.63 -10.07
C SER A 431 -11.91 33.52 -9.97
N LEU A 432 -12.02 32.70 -8.96
CA LEU A 432 -11.06 31.63 -8.67
C LEU A 432 -11.79 30.30 -8.60
N ALA A 433 -11.14 29.24 -9.08
CA ALA A 433 -11.62 27.89 -8.94
C ALA A 433 -10.49 26.98 -8.47
N ASP A 434 -10.86 25.95 -7.72
CA ASP A 434 -9.98 24.86 -7.38
C ASP A 434 -9.97 23.86 -8.55
N GLN A 435 -8.79 23.60 -9.09
CA GLN A 435 -8.65 22.77 -10.28
C GLN A 435 -8.88 21.30 -10.01
N ILE A 436 -9.67 20.65 -10.87
CA ILE A 436 -9.87 19.21 -10.82
C ILE A 436 -8.62 18.49 -11.35
N ARG A 437 -8.16 17.48 -10.59
CA ARG A 437 -7.06 16.63 -11.03
C ARG A 437 -7.48 15.85 -12.28
N PRO A 438 -6.68 15.82 -13.36
CA PRO A 438 -7.02 15.07 -14.57
C PRO A 438 -7.30 13.58 -14.32
N GLN A 439 -6.60 13.00 -13.32
CA GLN A 439 -6.73 11.60 -12.93
C GLN A 439 -8.05 11.30 -12.18
N SER A 440 -8.69 12.32 -11.57
CA SER A 440 -9.95 12.14 -10.82
C SER A 440 -11.08 11.65 -11.72
N LYS A 441 -11.27 12.28 -12.88
CA LYS A 441 -12.30 11.89 -13.83
C LYS A 441 -12.12 10.45 -14.33
N GLN A 442 -10.88 10.05 -14.60
CA GLN A 442 -10.55 8.70 -15.03
C GLN A 442 -10.82 7.67 -13.93
N ALA A 443 -10.40 7.97 -12.70
CA ALA A 443 -10.60 7.08 -11.55
C ALA A 443 -12.09 6.88 -11.25
N VAL A 444 -12.87 7.98 -11.19
CA VAL A 444 -14.31 7.94 -10.97
C VAL A 444 -14.99 7.06 -12.02
N SER A 445 -14.74 7.31 -13.32
CA SER A 445 -15.30 6.50 -14.41
C SER A 445 -14.88 5.03 -14.32
N GLY A 446 -13.66 4.76 -13.87
CA GLY A 446 -13.14 3.41 -13.65
C GLY A 446 -13.90 2.68 -12.53
N PHE A 447 -14.07 3.31 -11.37
CA PHE A 447 -14.82 2.74 -10.25
C PHE A 447 -16.29 2.49 -10.63
N GLN A 448 -16.96 3.46 -11.25
CA GLN A 448 -18.33 3.29 -11.75
C GLN A 448 -18.46 2.17 -12.77
N GLY A 449 -17.46 2.01 -13.66
CA GLY A 449 -17.41 0.91 -14.63
C GLY A 449 -17.26 -0.48 -13.98
N GLU A 450 -16.77 -0.57 -12.76
CA GLU A 450 -16.68 -1.79 -11.96
C GLU A 450 -17.90 -1.97 -11.03
N GLY A 451 -18.89 -1.07 -11.09
CA GLY A 451 -20.14 -1.13 -10.32
C GLY A 451 -20.05 -0.50 -8.93
N ILE A 452 -19.03 0.33 -8.67
CA ILE A 452 -18.89 1.07 -7.40
C ILE A 452 -19.66 2.38 -7.50
N ASP A 453 -20.49 2.65 -6.51
CA ASP A 453 -21.17 3.94 -6.40
C ASP A 453 -20.21 4.99 -5.82
N VAL A 454 -19.91 6.04 -6.61
CA VAL A 454 -19.01 7.12 -6.20
C VAL A 454 -19.83 8.34 -5.84
N ILE A 455 -19.72 8.79 -4.58
CA ILE A 455 -20.53 9.87 -4.03
C ILE A 455 -19.62 10.99 -3.51
N LEU A 456 -19.86 12.22 -3.96
CA LEU A 456 -19.13 13.40 -3.49
C LEU A 456 -19.74 13.94 -2.19
N LEU A 457 -18.91 14.06 -1.14
CA LEU A 457 -19.26 14.74 0.11
C LEU A 457 -18.47 16.04 0.23
N THR A 458 -19.14 17.17 0.36
CA THR A 458 -18.44 18.46 0.45
C THR A 458 -19.13 19.45 1.38
N GLY A 459 -18.33 20.27 2.05
CA GLY A 459 -18.81 21.43 2.82
C GLY A 459 -19.23 22.63 1.96
N ASP A 460 -18.94 22.61 0.67
CA ASP A 460 -19.32 23.67 -0.27
C ASP A 460 -20.81 23.73 -0.49
N ASN A 461 -21.26 24.87 -1.05
CA ASN A 461 -22.66 25.05 -1.42
C ASN A 461 -23.08 24.14 -2.58
N GLU A 462 -24.39 23.98 -2.76
CA GLU A 462 -25.04 23.14 -3.77
C GLU A 462 -24.55 23.42 -5.20
N ALA A 463 -24.31 24.70 -5.57
CA ALA A 463 -23.91 25.07 -6.92
C ALA A 463 -22.47 24.62 -7.25
N VAL A 464 -21.55 24.79 -6.32
CA VAL A 464 -20.15 24.32 -6.44
C VAL A 464 -20.11 22.79 -6.49
N ALA A 465 -20.80 22.12 -5.55
CA ALA A 465 -20.87 20.65 -5.51
C ALA A 465 -21.39 20.05 -6.81
N LYS A 466 -22.48 20.60 -7.33
CA LYS A 466 -23.09 20.19 -8.61
C LYS A 466 -22.12 20.34 -9.78
N LYS A 467 -21.44 21.49 -9.87
CA LYS A 467 -20.48 21.76 -10.95
C LYS A 467 -19.34 20.73 -10.94
N ILE A 468 -18.70 20.53 -9.77
CA ILE A 468 -17.62 19.56 -9.62
C ILE A 468 -18.11 18.15 -9.95
N ALA A 469 -19.27 17.73 -9.41
CA ALA A 469 -19.84 16.41 -9.68
C ALA A 469 -20.06 16.17 -11.18
N GLN A 470 -20.62 17.18 -11.90
CA GLN A 470 -20.81 17.12 -13.35
C GLN A 470 -19.48 17.01 -14.11
N GLU A 471 -18.44 17.75 -13.70
CA GLU A 471 -17.15 17.74 -14.39
C GLU A 471 -16.41 16.40 -14.23
N VAL A 472 -16.56 15.72 -13.08
CA VAL A 472 -15.95 14.39 -12.85
C VAL A 472 -16.89 13.22 -13.15
N ASN A 473 -18.12 13.48 -13.64
CA ASN A 473 -19.17 12.50 -13.92
C ASN A 473 -19.65 11.73 -12.67
N ILE A 474 -19.75 12.38 -11.52
CA ILE A 474 -20.38 11.83 -10.31
C ILE A 474 -21.88 12.14 -10.36
N GLU A 475 -22.74 11.12 -10.21
CA GLU A 475 -24.22 11.28 -10.24
C GLU A 475 -24.77 11.78 -8.90
N HIS A 476 -24.18 11.31 -7.78
CA HIS A 476 -24.65 11.58 -6.43
C HIS A 476 -23.66 12.47 -5.67
N TYR A 477 -24.18 13.58 -5.13
CA TYR A 477 -23.36 14.47 -4.31
C TYR A 477 -24.20 15.01 -3.13
N ILE A 478 -23.51 15.35 -2.04
CA ILE A 478 -24.11 15.93 -0.84
C ILE A 478 -23.30 17.17 -0.48
N ALA A 479 -23.99 18.33 -0.49
CA ALA A 479 -23.40 19.63 -0.29
C ALA A 479 -23.66 20.18 1.12
N SER A 480 -22.94 21.23 1.50
CA SER A 480 -23.10 21.99 2.76
C SER A 480 -22.98 21.13 4.02
N MET A 481 -22.10 20.11 3.98
CA MET A 481 -21.89 19.16 5.08
C MET A 481 -20.92 19.72 6.12
N LEU A 482 -21.21 19.46 7.38
CA LEU A 482 -20.24 19.59 8.46
C LEU A 482 -19.39 18.31 8.56
N PRO A 483 -18.19 18.38 9.17
CA PRO A 483 -17.35 17.18 9.35
C PRO A 483 -18.06 16.03 10.09
N GLU A 484 -18.93 16.34 11.05
CA GLU A 484 -19.73 15.36 11.80
C GLU A 484 -20.76 14.65 10.91
N ASP A 485 -21.35 15.36 9.94
CA ASP A 485 -22.33 14.80 9.02
C ASP A 485 -21.66 13.73 8.12
N LYS A 486 -20.41 13.96 7.68
CA LYS A 486 -19.65 12.98 6.86
C LYS A 486 -19.52 11.64 7.58
N ILE A 487 -19.23 11.65 8.89
CA ILE A 487 -19.13 10.43 9.71
C ILE A 487 -20.47 9.68 9.71
N GLN A 488 -21.55 10.43 9.94
CA GLN A 488 -22.88 9.82 10.04
C GLN A 488 -23.30 9.16 8.71
N TYR A 489 -23.02 9.79 7.57
CA TYR A 489 -23.29 9.21 6.25
C TYR A 489 -22.52 7.91 6.01
N VAL A 490 -21.24 7.87 6.39
CA VAL A 490 -20.40 6.66 6.28
C VAL A 490 -20.99 5.52 7.11
N VAL A 491 -21.30 5.78 8.39
CA VAL A 491 -21.85 4.78 9.33
C VAL A 491 -23.25 4.32 8.90
N ASP A 492 -24.13 5.26 8.52
CA ASP A 492 -25.47 4.92 8.08
C ASP A 492 -25.51 4.01 6.84
N SER A 493 -24.52 4.15 5.96
CA SER A 493 -24.43 3.33 4.75
C SER A 493 -23.94 1.92 5.02
N GLN A 494 -23.07 1.74 6.00
CA GLN A 494 -22.63 0.42 6.48
C GLN A 494 -23.79 -0.35 7.12
N ASP A 495 -24.58 0.34 7.97
CA ASP A 495 -25.64 -0.30 8.76
C ASP A 495 -26.90 -0.66 7.94
N LYS A 496 -27.24 0.13 6.91
CA LYS A 496 -28.53 -0.01 6.21
C LYS A 496 -28.56 -1.14 5.20
N GLU A 497 -27.46 -1.45 4.54
CA GLU A 497 -27.47 -2.34 3.38
C GLU A 497 -26.34 -3.38 3.37
N ASP A 498 -25.59 -3.53 4.48
CA ASP A 498 -24.42 -4.42 4.58
C ASP A 498 -23.35 -4.12 3.48
N HIS A 499 -23.25 -2.82 3.09
CA HIS A 499 -22.30 -2.36 2.10
C HIS A 499 -20.91 -2.18 2.70
N VAL A 500 -19.89 -2.49 1.92
CA VAL A 500 -18.49 -2.15 2.23
C VAL A 500 -18.22 -0.73 1.73
N VAL A 501 -17.99 0.18 2.67
CA VAL A 501 -17.88 1.62 2.43
C VAL A 501 -16.44 2.09 2.47
N GLY A 502 -15.98 2.69 1.37
CA GLY A 502 -14.73 3.43 1.28
C GLY A 502 -14.92 4.93 1.50
N MET A 503 -13.99 5.57 2.20
CA MET A 503 -13.91 7.04 2.31
C MET A 503 -12.54 7.50 1.88
N ILE A 504 -12.49 8.52 0.99
CA ILE A 504 -11.25 9.15 0.56
C ILE A 504 -11.24 10.63 0.89
N GLY A 505 -10.15 11.12 1.50
CA GLY A 505 -9.97 12.51 1.90
C GLY A 505 -8.51 12.86 2.17
N ASP A 506 -8.23 14.14 2.39
CA ASP A 506 -6.87 14.66 2.62
C ASP A 506 -6.73 15.41 3.96
N GLY A 507 -7.82 15.91 4.51
CA GLY A 507 -7.83 16.83 5.63
C GLY A 507 -7.93 16.21 7.02
N ILE A 508 -7.60 17.02 8.04
CA ILE A 508 -7.85 16.70 9.46
C ILE A 508 -9.37 16.49 9.68
N ASN A 509 -10.19 17.22 8.95
CA ASN A 509 -11.64 17.18 9.05
C ASN A 509 -12.22 15.83 8.55
N ASP A 510 -11.51 15.12 7.66
CA ASP A 510 -11.92 13.85 7.12
C ASP A 510 -11.41 12.66 7.95
N ALA A 511 -10.37 12.87 8.79
CA ALA A 511 -9.76 11.80 9.57
C ALA A 511 -10.77 10.97 10.39
N PRO A 512 -11.78 11.54 11.05
CA PRO A 512 -12.81 10.75 11.74
C PRO A 512 -13.68 9.92 10.78
N ALA A 513 -14.01 10.44 9.59
CA ALA A 513 -14.77 9.68 8.59
C ALA A 513 -13.93 8.56 7.97
N LEU A 514 -12.63 8.81 7.71
CA LEU A 514 -11.67 7.80 7.26
C LEU A 514 -11.55 6.64 8.27
N ALA A 515 -11.47 6.96 9.57
CA ALA A 515 -11.33 5.97 10.63
C ALA A 515 -12.60 5.11 10.85
N ASN A 516 -13.77 5.62 10.48
CA ASN A 516 -15.05 4.93 10.64
C ASN A 516 -15.50 4.16 9.39
N ALA A 517 -14.90 4.42 8.21
CA ALA A 517 -15.16 3.66 7.00
C ALA A 517 -14.61 2.22 7.10
N ASP A 518 -15.16 1.28 6.32
CA ASP A 518 -14.57 -0.07 6.19
C ASP A 518 -13.18 -0.02 5.56
N ILE A 519 -12.94 1.02 4.75
CA ILE A 519 -11.64 1.33 4.20
C ILE A 519 -11.44 2.85 4.12
N GLY A 520 -10.59 3.38 4.98
CA GLY A 520 -10.15 4.78 4.93
C GLY A 520 -8.98 4.95 3.96
N ILE A 521 -9.05 5.94 3.07
CA ILE A 521 -8.06 6.20 2.03
C ILE A 521 -7.60 7.66 2.14
N ALA A 522 -6.33 7.88 2.48
CA ALA A 522 -5.76 9.22 2.59
C ALA A 522 -4.95 9.60 1.34
N MET A 523 -5.01 10.88 0.99
CA MET A 523 -4.11 11.48 0.01
C MET A 523 -2.73 11.72 0.63
N GLY A 524 -1.67 11.54 -0.14
CA GLY A 524 -0.28 11.67 0.35
C GLY A 524 0.12 13.10 0.72
N SER A 525 -0.54 14.13 0.13
CA SER A 525 -0.42 15.52 0.56
C SER A 525 -1.28 15.85 1.79
N GLY A 526 -2.07 14.89 2.24
CA GLY A 526 -2.97 15.06 3.37
C GLY A 526 -2.23 15.26 4.69
N SER A 527 -3.00 15.65 5.71
CA SER A 527 -2.46 15.82 7.06
C SER A 527 -1.92 14.50 7.62
N SER A 528 -0.92 14.58 8.49
CA SER A 528 -0.40 13.38 9.20
C SER A 528 -1.49 12.64 9.95
N VAL A 529 -2.49 13.36 10.47
CA VAL A 529 -3.65 12.76 11.17
C VAL A 529 -4.52 11.95 10.20
N ALA A 530 -4.78 12.45 8.98
CA ALA A 530 -5.53 11.72 7.95
C ALA A 530 -4.77 10.46 7.53
N MET A 531 -3.46 10.56 7.27
CA MET A 531 -2.62 9.42 6.92
C MET A 531 -2.56 8.37 8.04
N GLU A 532 -2.53 8.80 9.31
CA GLU A 532 -2.53 7.87 10.45
C GLU A 532 -3.88 7.17 10.63
N SER A 533 -4.98 7.84 10.32
CA SER A 533 -6.34 7.29 10.44
C SER A 533 -6.72 6.36 9.29
N ALA A 534 -6.10 6.51 8.11
CA ALA A 534 -6.44 5.74 6.92
C ALA A 534 -5.81 4.34 6.91
N ASP A 535 -6.45 3.42 6.19
CA ASP A 535 -5.95 2.06 5.90
C ASP A 535 -5.11 2.00 4.63
N VAL A 536 -5.30 2.98 3.73
CA VAL A 536 -4.60 3.13 2.46
C VAL A 536 -4.12 4.56 2.30
N VAL A 537 -2.89 4.74 1.80
CA VAL A 537 -2.35 6.07 1.48
C VAL A 537 -1.90 6.11 0.02
N ILE A 538 -2.33 7.14 -0.72
CA ILE A 538 -1.96 7.40 -2.11
C ILE A 538 -0.83 8.44 -2.11
N VAL A 539 0.42 8.00 -2.21
CA VAL A 539 1.61 8.84 -1.97
C VAL A 539 1.66 10.10 -2.85
N LYS A 540 1.25 10.02 -4.11
CA LYS A 540 1.27 11.17 -5.07
C LYS A 540 -0.10 11.72 -5.43
N ASN A 541 -1.12 11.47 -4.63
CA ASN A 541 -2.47 12.00 -4.88
C ASN A 541 -3.04 11.59 -6.27
N ASN A 542 -2.57 10.50 -6.84
CA ASN A 542 -3.00 9.99 -8.13
C ASN A 542 -4.11 8.94 -7.95
N LEU A 543 -5.35 9.36 -8.10
CA LEU A 543 -6.53 8.49 -7.96
C LEU A 543 -6.58 7.34 -8.98
N ALA A 544 -5.95 7.48 -10.14
CA ALA A 544 -5.85 6.38 -11.11
C ALA A 544 -5.04 5.21 -10.54
N LYS A 545 -4.02 5.47 -9.69
CA LYS A 545 -3.27 4.41 -8.99
C LYS A 545 -4.10 3.73 -7.90
N LEU A 546 -5.04 4.45 -7.27
CA LEU A 546 -6.03 3.81 -6.39
C LEU A 546 -6.93 2.85 -7.17
N PHE A 547 -7.44 3.25 -8.34
CA PHE A 547 -8.24 2.38 -9.19
C PHE A 547 -7.46 1.16 -9.67
N TYR A 548 -6.19 1.33 -10.05
CA TYR A 548 -5.29 0.20 -10.32
C TYR A 548 -5.19 -0.75 -9.12
N SER A 549 -5.00 -0.22 -7.92
CA SER A 549 -4.89 -1.01 -6.69
C SER A 549 -6.20 -1.73 -6.33
N PHE A 550 -7.35 -1.14 -6.64
CA PHE A 550 -8.66 -1.80 -6.56
C PHE A 550 -8.74 -3.02 -7.50
N ARG A 551 -8.34 -2.88 -8.77
CA ARG A 551 -8.28 -4.02 -9.70
C ARG A 551 -7.30 -5.10 -9.25
N LEU A 552 -6.15 -4.69 -8.70
CA LEU A 552 -5.15 -5.59 -8.13
C LEU A 552 -5.72 -6.37 -6.93
N SER A 553 -6.49 -5.71 -6.05
CA SER A 553 -7.13 -6.36 -4.89
C SER A 553 -8.21 -7.36 -5.32
N LYS A 554 -9.02 -7.05 -6.34
CA LYS A 554 -9.95 -8.01 -6.95
C LYS A 554 -9.23 -9.23 -7.54
N LYS A 555 -8.07 -9.02 -8.18
CA LYS A 555 -7.26 -10.11 -8.71
C LYS A 555 -6.65 -10.95 -7.60
N LEU A 556 -6.20 -10.34 -6.51
CA LEU A 556 -5.75 -11.03 -5.30
C LEU A 556 -6.83 -11.96 -4.76
N SER A 557 -8.05 -11.45 -4.56
CA SER A 557 -9.18 -12.25 -4.06
C SER A 557 -9.48 -13.47 -4.95
N ARG A 558 -9.43 -13.30 -6.28
CA ARG A 558 -9.59 -14.41 -7.23
C ARG A 558 -8.45 -15.43 -7.13
N ILE A 559 -7.21 -15.00 -6.98
CA ILE A 559 -6.04 -15.88 -6.83
C ILE A 559 -6.14 -16.66 -5.53
N ILE A 560 -6.50 -16.02 -4.41
CA ILE A 560 -6.70 -16.72 -3.13
C ILE A 560 -7.80 -17.77 -3.27
N LEU A 561 -8.94 -17.45 -3.88
CA LEU A 561 -10.02 -18.42 -4.10
C LEU A 561 -9.57 -19.60 -4.96
N GLN A 562 -8.81 -19.35 -6.04
CA GLN A 562 -8.23 -20.40 -6.89
C GLN A 562 -7.28 -21.29 -6.09
N ASN A 563 -6.41 -20.71 -5.28
CA ASN A 563 -5.46 -21.41 -4.43
C ASN A 563 -6.19 -22.31 -3.41
N VAL A 564 -7.17 -21.76 -2.71
CA VAL A 564 -7.99 -22.51 -1.73
C VAL A 564 -8.71 -23.68 -2.39
N ALA A 565 -9.39 -23.43 -3.52
CA ALA A 565 -10.11 -24.49 -4.25
C ALA A 565 -9.17 -25.58 -4.75
N PHE A 566 -8.01 -25.22 -5.29
CA PHE A 566 -6.98 -26.15 -5.74
C PHE A 566 -6.41 -26.98 -4.58
N SER A 567 -6.09 -26.33 -3.45
CA SER A 567 -5.59 -27.00 -2.25
C SER A 567 -6.57 -28.06 -1.72
N ILE A 568 -7.85 -27.69 -1.59
CA ILE A 568 -8.89 -28.61 -1.14
C ILE A 568 -9.02 -29.79 -2.12
N LEU A 569 -9.01 -29.53 -3.43
CA LEU A 569 -9.10 -30.58 -4.46
C LEU A 569 -7.94 -31.57 -4.33
N VAL A 570 -6.71 -31.08 -4.16
CA VAL A 570 -5.51 -31.93 -4.02
C VAL A 570 -5.60 -32.75 -2.74
N ILE A 571 -5.92 -32.15 -1.59
CA ILE A 571 -6.05 -32.86 -0.30
C ILE A 571 -7.07 -33.99 -0.42
N VAL A 572 -8.27 -33.71 -0.93
CA VAL A 572 -9.33 -34.72 -1.10
C VAL A 572 -8.88 -35.85 -2.04
N THR A 573 -8.24 -35.50 -3.16
CA THR A 573 -7.74 -36.48 -4.12
C THR A 573 -6.69 -37.39 -3.49
N LEU A 574 -5.71 -36.87 -2.77
CA LEU A 574 -4.66 -37.62 -2.12
C LEU A 574 -5.20 -38.52 -1.00
N ILE A 575 -6.16 -38.03 -0.20
CA ILE A 575 -6.84 -38.86 0.81
C ILE A 575 -7.56 -40.03 0.16
N VAL A 576 -8.30 -39.81 -0.93
CA VAL A 576 -8.99 -40.89 -1.66
C VAL A 576 -8.01 -41.90 -2.21
N LEU A 577 -6.92 -41.47 -2.86
CA LEU A 577 -5.88 -42.36 -3.37
C LEU A 577 -5.22 -43.19 -2.25
N ASN A 578 -5.01 -42.58 -1.06
CA ASN A 578 -4.50 -43.30 0.09
C ASN A 578 -5.49 -44.34 0.62
N LEU A 579 -6.80 -44.03 0.66
CA LEU A 579 -7.83 -45.00 1.05
C LEU A 579 -7.85 -46.26 0.16
N PHE A 580 -7.54 -46.13 -1.13
CA PHE A 580 -7.38 -47.26 -2.04
C PHE A 580 -5.99 -47.92 -1.94
N GLY A 581 -5.03 -47.38 -1.19
CA GLY A 581 -3.69 -47.90 -1.00
C GLY A 581 -2.80 -47.82 -2.25
N ILE A 582 -3.10 -46.89 -3.15
CA ILE A 582 -2.38 -46.68 -4.43
C ILE A 582 -1.16 -45.79 -4.23
N LEU A 583 -1.14 -44.97 -3.17
CA LEU A 583 -0.21 -43.85 -2.97
C LEU A 583 0.92 -44.23 -1.99
N PRO A 584 2.18 -44.43 -2.44
CA PRO A 584 3.33 -44.59 -1.55
C PRO A 584 3.73 -43.24 -0.93
N LEU A 585 4.34 -43.29 0.26
CA LEU A 585 4.66 -42.10 1.06
C LEU A 585 5.47 -41.02 0.30
N PRO A 586 6.56 -41.36 -0.44
CA PRO A 586 7.33 -40.32 -1.16
C PRO A 586 6.51 -39.61 -2.25
N LEU A 587 5.64 -40.32 -2.98
CA LEU A 587 4.76 -39.68 -3.97
C LEU A 587 3.66 -38.84 -3.31
N ALA A 588 3.14 -39.31 -2.17
CA ALA A 588 2.18 -38.56 -1.37
C ALA A 588 2.73 -37.18 -0.99
N VAL A 589 3.95 -37.17 -0.44
CA VAL A 589 4.65 -35.93 -0.07
C VAL A 589 4.95 -35.07 -1.28
N LEU A 590 5.45 -35.66 -2.36
CA LEU A 590 5.78 -34.92 -3.58
C LEU A 590 4.56 -34.17 -4.17
N PHE A 591 3.40 -34.83 -4.25
CA PHE A 591 2.19 -34.17 -4.74
C PHE A 591 1.63 -33.17 -3.74
N HIS A 592 1.73 -33.46 -2.45
CA HIS A 592 1.29 -32.57 -1.39
C HIS A 592 2.11 -31.26 -1.38
N GLU A 593 3.45 -31.36 -1.23
CA GLU A 593 4.34 -30.20 -1.22
C GLU A 593 4.43 -29.52 -2.59
N GLY A 594 4.35 -30.30 -3.68
CA GLY A 594 4.24 -29.75 -5.02
C GLY A 594 3.01 -28.83 -5.19
N SER A 595 1.89 -29.17 -4.54
CA SER A 595 0.70 -28.32 -4.54
C SER A 595 0.92 -27.01 -3.77
N THR A 596 1.62 -27.05 -2.63
CA THR A 596 2.01 -25.88 -1.85
C THR A 596 2.88 -24.93 -2.68
N ILE A 597 3.90 -25.47 -3.35
CA ILE A 597 4.75 -24.69 -4.26
C ILE A 597 3.94 -24.02 -5.38
N LEU A 598 3.01 -24.74 -6.01
CA LEU A 598 2.18 -24.21 -7.09
C LEU A 598 1.28 -23.05 -6.60
N VAL A 599 0.71 -23.18 -5.42
CA VAL A 599 -0.12 -22.16 -4.78
C VAL A 599 0.70 -20.88 -4.50
N ILE A 600 1.91 -21.03 -3.96
CA ILE A 600 2.83 -19.91 -3.71
C ILE A 600 3.20 -19.22 -5.03
N LEU A 601 3.61 -19.99 -6.05
CA LEU A 601 3.97 -19.44 -7.36
C LEU A 601 2.80 -18.72 -8.02
N ASN A 602 1.56 -19.20 -7.85
CA ASN A 602 0.37 -18.51 -8.34
C ASN A 602 0.18 -17.14 -7.63
N GLY A 603 0.44 -17.07 -6.32
CA GLY A 603 0.42 -15.82 -5.56
C GLY A 603 1.48 -14.82 -6.00
N LEU A 604 2.71 -15.29 -6.24
CA LEU A 604 3.84 -14.45 -6.69
C LEU A 604 3.61 -13.74 -8.04
N ARG A 605 2.67 -14.21 -8.86
CA ARG A 605 2.29 -13.52 -10.12
C ARG A 605 1.82 -12.09 -9.89
N LEU A 606 1.32 -11.78 -8.70
CA LEU A 606 0.87 -10.43 -8.35
C LEU A 606 2.03 -9.43 -8.24
N LEU A 607 3.27 -9.87 -7.96
CA LEU A 607 4.45 -8.99 -7.92
C LEU A 607 4.76 -8.32 -9.27
N SER A 608 4.46 -8.98 -10.38
CA SER A 608 4.76 -8.53 -11.73
C SER A 608 3.55 -8.03 -12.50
N GLN A 609 2.41 -7.85 -11.83
CA GLN A 609 1.23 -7.27 -12.46
C GLN A 609 1.54 -5.84 -12.89
N LYS A 610 1.33 -5.55 -14.17
CA LYS A 610 1.50 -4.20 -14.74
C LYS A 610 0.19 -3.42 -14.67
N ASP A 611 0.32 -2.12 -14.63
CA ASP A 611 -0.81 -1.20 -14.77
C ASP A 611 -1.24 -1.14 -16.25
N GLU A 612 -2.29 -1.88 -16.59
CA GLU A 612 -2.84 -1.93 -17.95
C GLU A 612 -3.43 -0.57 -18.38
N THR A 613 -3.84 0.26 -17.42
CA THR A 613 -4.36 1.61 -17.67
C THR A 613 -3.28 2.53 -18.24
N GLU A 614 -2.06 2.39 -17.76
CA GLU A 614 -0.90 3.14 -18.24
C GLU A 614 -0.47 2.67 -19.64
N LEU A 615 -0.55 1.36 -19.92
CA LEU A 615 -0.29 0.77 -21.23
C LEU A 615 -1.33 1.23 -22.27
N GLU A 616 -2.62 1.24 -21.94
CA GLU A 616 -3.69 1.74 -22.82
C GLU A 616 -3.55 3.24 -23.13
N MET A 617 -3.05 4.04 -22.19
CA MET A 617 -2.77 5.46 -22.42
C MET A 617 -1.58 5.67 -23.34
N LEU A 618 -0.51 4.91 -23.17
CA LEU A 618 0.67 4.95 -24.05
C LEU A 618 0.27 4.54 -25.47
N GLU A 619 -0.52 3.49 -25.65
CA GLU A 619 -1.02 3.07 -26.96
C GLU A 619 -1.93 4.13 -27.62
N LYS A 620 -2.82 4.77 -26.84
CA LYS A 620 -3.69 5.86 -27.33
C LYS A 620 -2.90 7.14 -27.65
N SER A 621 -1.83 7.43 -26.93
CA SER A 621 -0.95 8.58 -27.22
C SER A 621 -0.14 8.35 -28.50
N VAL A 622 0.38 7.15 -28.71
CA VAL A 622 1.10 6.77 -29.94
C VAL A 622 0.17 6.76 -31.15
N SER A 623 -1.08 6.30 -31.01
CA SER A 623 -2.06 6.28 -32.10
C SER A 623 -2.61 7.65 -32.48
N LYS A 624 -2.43 8.69 -31.65
CA LYS A 624 -2.78 10.09 -31.98
C LYS A 624 -1.64 10.86 -32.64
N THR A 625 -0.43 10.31 -32.63
CA THR A 625 0.78 10.92 -33.21
C THR A 625 1.13 10.31 -34.60
N THR A 626 0.47 9.23 -34.97
CA THR A 626 0.47 8.64 -36.31
C THR A 626 -0.81 9.01 -37.07
#